data_fd679eb583ed79b9b631f6b93a5167fd
#
_entry.id   fd679eb583ed79b9b631f6b93a5167fd
#
_cell.length_a   1.000
_cell.length_b   1.000
_cell.length_c   1.000
_cell.angle_alpha   90.00
_cell.angle_beta   90.00
_cell.angle_gamma   90.00
#
_symmetry.space_group_name_H-M   'P 1'
#
loop_
_entity.id
_entity.type
_entity.pdbx_description
1 polymer ?
#
loop_
_entity_poly.entity_id
_entity_poly.type
_entity_poly.pdbx_seq_one_letter_code
_entity_poly.pdbx_strand_id
1 'polypeptide(L)'
;ESHPLQALVSEPIKPVLDTVVMSNHVHGYISQSDKGDLVIGAGIDGYNGYGQRGSYPTIEHTVQAIMELFPIFSRVRMNRQWGGIVDTCPDACPIISATPVENLFFNCGWGTGGFKATPGSGHVFAATLAQGEASKLAKPFSMFRFYDGSLIDEHGAAGVAH
;
A
#
# COMPACT_ATOMS: atom_id res chain seq x y z
N GLU A 1 6.62 10.74 2.25
CA GLU A 1 6.10 11.26 0.98
C GLU A 1 4.70 10.73 0.73
N SER A 2 3.86 11.49 0.00
CA SER A 2 2.48 11.10 -0.28
C SER A 2 2.31 10.87 -1.78
N HIS A 3 1.85 9.69 -2.14
CA HIS A 3 1.67 9.28 -3.53
C HIS A 3 0.24 8.77 -3.79
N PRO A 4 -0.34 9.04 -4.95
CA PRO A 4 -1.57 8.39 -5.37
C PRO A 4 -1.34 6.90 -5.66
N LEU A 5 -2.17 6.05 -5.07
CA LEU A 5 -2.27 4.62 -5.38
C LEU A 5 -3.61 4.37 -6.06
N GLN A 6 -3.60 3.74 -7.23
CA GLN A 6 -4.79 3.61 -8.06
C GLN A 6 -5.36 2.21 -8.06
N ALA A 7 -6.67 2.12 -8.23
CA ALA A 7 -7.39 0.87 -8.38
C ALA A 7 -8.51 0.99 -9.41
N LEU A 8 -8.85 -0.13 -9.99
CA LEU A 8 -9.89 -0.29 -11.02
C LEU A 8 -10.91 -1.33 -10.57
N VAL A 9 -12.15 -1.16 -10.98
CA VAL A 9 -13.18 -2.19 -10.84
C VAL A 9 -13.89 -2.42 -12.17
N SER A 10 -14.09 -3.70 -12.50
CA SER A 10 -14.77 -4.10 -13.73
C SER A 10 -16.29 -4.20 -13.59
N GLU A 11 -16.97 -4.45 -14.69
CA GLU A 11 -18.29 -5.04 -14.67
C GLU A 11 -18.25 -6.43 -14.03
N PRO A 12 -19.33 -6.91 -13.39
CA PRO A 12 -19.39 -8.23 -12.82
C PRO A 12 -19.39 -9.31 -13.91
N ILE A 13 -18.59 -10.34 -13.69
CA ILE A 13 -18.53 -11.52 -14.54
C ILE A 13 -18.80 -12.79 -13.69
N LYS A 14 -18.95 -13.93 -14.33
CA LYS A 14 -19.10 -15.20 -13.61
C LYS A 14 -17.87 -15.43 -12.72
N PRO A 15 -18.04 -16.09 -11.54
CA PRO A 15 -16.92 -16.46 -10.68
C PRO A 15 -15.90 -17.33 -11.43
N VAL A 16 -14.67 -16.83 -11.51
CA VAL A 16 -13.55 -17.51 -12.19
C VAL A 16 -12.24 -17.38 -11.42
N LEU A 17 -12.23 -16.61 -10.33
CA LEU A 17 -11.03 -16.32 -9.55
C LEU A 17 -11.36 -16.35 -8.05
N ASP A 18 -10.95 -17.43 -7.38
CA ASP A 18 -11.26 -17.68 -5.97
C ASP A 18 -10.24 -17.11 -5.00
N THR A 19 -9.15 -16.55 -5.51
CA THR A 19 -8.04 -16.02 -4.70
C THR A 19 -7.51 -14.73 -5.25
N VAL A 20 -6.83 -13.96 -4.42
CA VAL A 20 -6.07 -12.79 -4.86
C VAL A 20 -4.79 -13.27 -5.53
N VAL A 21 -4.54 -12.81 -6.73
CA VAL A 21 -3.28 -13.02 -7.44
C VAL A 21 -2.50 -11.72 -7.49
N MET A 22 -1.25 -11.77 -7.06
CA MET A 22 -0.33 -10.64 -7.11
C MET A 22 0.95 -11.08 -7.82
N SER A 23 1.47 -10.23 -8.68
CA SER A 23 2.74 -10.45 -9.35
C SER A 23 3.63 -9.22 -9.22
N ASN A 24 4.79 -9.43 -8.60
CA ASN A 24 5.82 -8.39 -8.51
C ASN A 24 6.56 -8.18 -9.83
N HIS A 25 6.46 -9.15 -10.76
CA HIS A 25 7.11 -9.04 -12.07
C HIS A 25 6.42 -8.02 -12.97
N VAL A 26 5.08 -8.05 -13.00
CA VAL A 26 4.28 -7.12 -13.80
C VAL A 26 3.66 -5.98 -12.96
N HIS A 27 3.98 -5.93 -11.68
CA HIS A 27 3.51 -4.92 -10.72
C HIS A 27 1.99 -4.75 -10.73
N GLY A 28 1.26 -5.87 -10.56
CA GLY A 28 -0.18 -5.83 -10.53
C GLY A 28 -0.80 -6.88 -9.63
N TYR A 29 -1.99 -6.61 -9.15
CA TYR A 29 -2.81 -7.58 -8.46
C TYR A 29 -4.24 -7.59 -9.00
N ILE A 30 -4.89 -8.74 -8.89
CA ILE A 30 -6.29 -8.92 -9.25
C ILE A 30 -6.97 -9.83 -8.23
N SER A 31 -8.20 -9.48 -7.92
CA SER A 31 -9.11 -10.32 -7.16
C SER A 31 -10.51 -10.23 -7.74
N GLN A 32 -11.37 -11.19 -7.43
CA GLN A 32 -12.77 -11.14 -7.78
C GLN A 32 -13.62 -11.05 -6.53
N SER A 33 -14.58 -10.13 -6.52
CA SER A 33 -15.53 -10.00 -5.44
C SER A 33 -16.58 -11.13 -5.48
N ASP A 34 -17.30 -11.34 -4.39
CA ASP A 34 -18.46 -12.23 -4.32
C ASP A 34 -19.61 -11.84 -5.27
N LYS A 35 -19.63 -10.59 -5.73
CA LYS A 35 -20.58 -10.07 -6.71
C LYS A 35 -20.12 -10.26 -8.17
N GLY A 36 -18.88 -10.72 -8.36
CA GLY A 36 -18.30 -10.98 -9.68
C GLY A 36 -17.41 -9.87 -10.23
N ASP A 37 -17.35 -8.70 -9.60
CA ASP A 37 -16.49 -7.62 -10.07
C ASP A 37 -15.01 -7.99 -9.91
N LEU A 38 -14.20 -7.72 -10.91
CA LEU A 38 -12.75 -7.80 -10.78
C LEU A 38 -12.25 -6.49 -10.15
N VAL A 39 -11.52 -6.60 -9.06
CA VAL A 39 -10.79 -5.50 -8.43
C VAL A 39 -9.33 -5.63 -8.83
N ILE A 40 -8.84 -4.62 -9.51
CA ILE A 40 -7.50 -4.59 -10.09
C ILE A 40 -6.77 -3.41 -9.52
N GLY A 41 -5.59 -3.64 -9.03
CA GLY A 41 -4.74 -2.59 -8.51
C GLY A 41 -3.32 -2.76 -8.98
N ALA A 42 -2.61 -1.70 -8.90
CA ALA A 42 -1.24 -1.68 -9.30
C ALA A 42 -0.47 -0.49 -8.74
N GLY A 43 -0.04 0.37 -9.63
CA GLY A 43 1.02 1.30 -9.41
C GLY A 43 0.70 2.43 -8.44
N ILE A 44 1.75 2.84 -7.78
CA ILE A 44 1.85 4.14 -7.13
C ILE A 44 2.34 5.12 -8.21
N ASP A 45 1.73 6.31 -8.28
CA ASP A 45 2.26 7.36 -9.15
C ASP A 45 3.66 7.77 -8.69
N GLY A 46 4.60 7.89 -9.63
CA GLY A 46 6.00 8.22 -9.35
C GLY A 46 6.26 9.67 -8.92
N TYR A 47 5.21 10.41 -8.56
CA TYR A 47 5.29 11.81 -8.12
C TYR A 47 4.37 12.05 -6.93
N ASN A 48 4.75 12.99 -6.08
CA ASN A 48 3.92 13.41 -4.95
C ASN A 48 2.64 14.06 -5.46
N GLY A 49 1.52 13.63 -4.92
CA GLY A 49 0.22 14.15 -5.32
C GLY A 49 -0.91 13.77 -4.39
N TYR A 50 -1.99 14.51 -4.47
CA TYR A 50 -3.21 14.29 -3.68
C TYR A 50 -4.43 14.03 -4.57
N GLY A 51 -4.21 13.72 -5.84
CA GLY A 51 -5.25 13.40 -6.80
C GLY A 51 -5.90 12.05 -6.51
N GLN A 52 -7.23 12.02 -6.36
CA GLN A 52 -7.98 10.79 -6.07
C GLN A 52 -8.70 10.20 -7.28
N ARG A 53 -8.46 10.75 -8.46
CA ARG A 53 -9.13 10.30 -9.70
C ARG A 53 -8.35 9.26 -10.47
N GLY A 54 -7.07 9.16 -10.24
CA GLY A 54 -6.17 8.35 -11.02
C GLY A 54 -5.66 9.03 -12.30
N SER A 55 -4.67 8.42 -12.93
CA SER A 55 -4.02 8.90 -14.14
C SER A 55 -4.09 7.88 -15.26
N TYR A 56 -4.12 8.36 -16.49
CA TYR A 56 -4.20 7.50 -17.66
C TYR A 56 -3.00 6.55 -17.81
N PRO A 57 -1.75 7.00 -17.62
CA PRO A 57 -0.59 6.12 -17.72
C PRO A 57 -0.63 4.95 -16.74
N THR A 58 -1.05 5.18 -15.50
CA THR A 58 -1.16 4.12 -14.50
C THR A 58 -2.26 3.12 -14.84
N ILE A 59 -3.40 3.58 -15.40
CA ILE A 59 -4.45 2.68 -15.88
C ILE A 59 -3.92 1.78 -16.99
N GLU A 60 -3.30 2.38 -17.99
CA GLU A 60 -2.79 1.67 -19.16
C GLU A 60 -1.79 0.59 -18.73
N HIS A 61 -0.82 0.96 -17.90
CA HIS A 61 0.15 0.00 -17.35
C HIS A 61 -0.54 -1.13 -16.57
N THR A 62 -1.46 -0.80 -15.69
CA THR A 62 -2.19 -1.78 -14.87
C THR A 62 -2.99 -2.76 -15.73
N VAL A 63 -3.71 -2.24 -16.73
CA VAL A 63 -4.51 -3.09 -17.63
C VAL A 63 -3.60 -3.99 -18.46
N GLN A 64 -2.49 -3.47 -18.97
CA GLN A 64 -1.50 -4.27 -19.71
C GLN A 64 -0.94 -5.40 -18.85
N ALA A 65 -0.51 -5.11 -17.62
CA ALA A 65 0.00 -6.09 -16.68
C ALA A 65 -1.01 -7.22 -16.39
N ILE A 66 -2.27 -6.86 -16.19
CA ILE A 66 -3.31 -7.86 -15.93
C ILE A 66 -3.65 -8.66 -17.19
N MET A 67 -3.66 -8.05 -18.36
CA MET A 67 -3.87 -8.78 -19.62
C MET A 67 -2.72 -9.74 -19.97
N GLU A 68 -1.50 -9.42 -19.55
CA GLU A 68 -0.37 -10.34 -19.68
C GLU A 68 -0.56 -11.61 -18.84
N LEU A 69 -1.03 -11.44 -17.58
CA LEU A 69 -1.30 -12.56 -16.68
C LEU A 69 -2.59 -13.31 -17.04
N PHE A 70 -3.62 -12.60 -17.42
CA PHE A 70 -4.97 -13.12 -17.64
C PHE A 70 -5.57 -12.59 -18.96
N PRO A 71 -5.13 -13.08 -20.13
CA PRO A 71 -5.65 -12.64 -21.43
C PRO A 71 -7.17 -12.83 -21.57
N ILE A 72 -7.74 -13.76 -20.80
CA ILE A 72 -9.19 -14.02 -20.77
C ILE A 72 -10.03 -12.79 -20.41
N PHE A 73 -9.44 -11.85 -19.66
CA PHE A 73 -10.15 -10.62 -19.21
C PHE A 73 -10.08 -9.46 -20.21
N SER A 74 -9.46 -9.65 -21.38
CA SER A 74 -9.26 -8.58 -22.38
C SER A 74 -10.54 -7.92 -22.91
N ARG A 75 -11.70 -8.55 -22.74
CA ARG A 75 -13.00 -8.03 -23.18
C ARG A 75 -13.88 -7.52 -22.04
N VAL A 76 -13.39 -7.61 -20.80
CA VAL A 76 -14.13 -7.13 -19.62
C VAL A 76 -14.11 -5.60 -19.58
N ARG A 77 -15.26 -4.99 -19.35
CA ARG A 77 -15.36 -3.54 -19.29
C ARG A 77 -15.01 -3.03 -17.90
N MET A 78 -14.30 -1.92 -17.87
CA MET A 78 -14.00 -1.23 -16.61
C MET A 78 -15.14 -0.26 -16.29
N ASN A 79 -15.69 -0.41 -15.07
CA ASN A 79 -16.79 0.45 -14.59
C ASN A 79 -16.27 1.70 -13.90
N ARG A 80 -15.20 1.57 -13.12
CA ARG A 80 -14.72 2.66 -12.28
C ARG A 80 -13.23 2.56 -12.03
N GLN A 81 -12.66 3.73 -11.85
CA GLN A 81 -11.30 3.96 -11.37
C GLN A 81 -11.34 4.94 -10.19
N TRP A 82 -10.44 4.76 -9.26
CA TRP A 82 -10.20 5.73 -8.18
C TRP A 82 -8.73 5.70 -7.74
N GLY A 83 -8.31 6.74 -7.02
CA GLY A 83 -7.03 6.81 -6.35
C GLY A 83 -7.21 7.03 -4.86
N GLY A 84 -6.34 6.44 -4.08
CA GLY A 84 -6.14 6.72 -2.66
C GLY A 84 -4.76 7.32 -2.46
N ILE A 85 -4.55 8.01 -1.35
CA ILE A 85 -3.25 8.55 -0.99
C ILE A 85 -2.56 7.58 -0.04
N VAL A 86 -1.33 7.21 -0.36
CA VAL A 86 -0.46 6.41 0.52
C VAL A 86 0.70 7.26 0.99
N ASP A 87 1.06 7.11 2.26
CA ASP A 87 2.25 7.74 2.85
C ASP A 87 3.40 6.75 2.84
N THR A 88 4.49 7.10 2.20
CA THR A 88 5.69 6.26 2.12
C THR A 88 6.85 6.90 2.88
N CYS A 89 7.65 6.05 3.51
CA CYS A 89 8.94 6.43 4.09
C CYS A 89 10.07 6.04 3.14
N PRO A 90 11.25 6.69 3.22
CA PRO A 90 12.38 6.38 2.32
C PRO A 90 12.85 4.93 2.38
N ASP A 91 12.65 4.26 3.51
CA ASP A 91 12.99 2.85 3.74
C ASP A 91 11.77 1.91 3.65
N ALA A 92 10.66 2.39 3.10
CA ALA A 92 9.39 1.67 2.97
C ALA A 92 8.81 1.12 4.29
N CYS A 93 9.34 1.55 5.43
CA CYS A 93 8.92 1.10 6.76
C CYS A 93 8.16 2.18 7.52
N PRO A 94 7.15 1.82 8.31
CA PRO A 94 6.36 2.79 9.07
C PRO A 94 7.16 3.49 10.17
N ILE A 95 6.57 4.52 10.74
CA ILE A 95 7.07 5.22 11.92
C ILE A 95 6.14 4.89 13.08
N ILE A 96 6.68 4.32 14.17
CA ILE A 96 6.03 4.16 15.47
C ILE A 96 6.97 4.75 16.50
N SER A 97 6.80 6.03 16.86
CA SER A 97 7.82 6.76 17.61
C SER A 97 7.26 7.92 18.40
N ALA A 98 7.92 8.22 19.53
CA ALA A 98 7.89 9.57 20.08
C ALA A 98 8.58 10.54 19.14
N THR A 99 8.24 11.82 19.23
CA THR A 99 8.88 12.90 18.48
C THR A 99 9.72 13.79 19.40
N PRO A 100 10.53 14.71 18.87
CA PRO A 100 11.22 15.72 19.68
C PRO A 100 10.29 16.69 20.42
N VAL A 101 9.01 16.71 20.02
CA VAL A 101 8.00 17.55 20.68
C VAL A 101 7.36 16.74 21.79
N GLU A 102 7.33 17.33 22.99
CA GLU A 102 6.73 16.70 24.17
C GLU A 102 5.26 16.32 23.92
N ASN A 103 4.88 15.11 24.30
CA ASN A 103 3.54 14.53 24.16
C ASN A 103 3.06 14.38 22.69
N LEU A 104 3.94 14.47 21.70
CA LEU A 104 3.62 14.19 20.31
C LEU A 104 4.25 12.87 19.88
N PHE A 105 3.42 11.98 19.36
CA PHE A 105 3.81 10.64 18.90
C PHE A 105 3.34 10.40 17.47
N PHE A 106 4.08 9.59 16.72
CA PHE A 106 3.71 9.20 15.36
C PHE A 106 3.43 7.70 15.26
N ASN A 107 2.36 7.37 14.57
CA ASN A 107 2.07 6.05 14.01
C ASN A 107 1.59 6.25 12.58
N CYS A 108 2.51 6.31 11.62
CA CYS A 108 2.24 6.71 10.24
C CYS A 108 3.26 6.12 9.26
N GLY A 109 3.15 6.47 7.98
CA GLY A 109 4.08 6.03 6.95
C GLY A 109 3.93 4.56 6.57
N TRP A 110 2.73 3.99 6.69
CA TRP A 110 2.45 2.58 6.50
C TRP A 110 2.39 2.15 5.02
N GLY A 111 2.43 3.09 4.09
CA GLY A 111 2.33 2.79 2.68
C GLY A 111 1.11 1.93 2.36
N THR A 112 1.31 0.86 1.60
CA THR A 112 0.25 -0.09 1.22
C THR A 112 -0.04 -1.15 2.30
N GLY A 113 0.75 -1.18 3.37
CA GLY A 113 0.67 -2.19 4.44
C GLY A 113 -0.29 -1.84 5.59
N GLY A 114 -0.79 -0.62 5.64
CA GLY A 114 -1.47 -0.07 6.81
C GLY A 114 -2.71 -0.82 7.25
N PHE A 115 -3.58 -1.22 6.32
CA PHE A 115 -4.83 -1.90 6.65
C PHE A 115 -4.58 -3.20 7.43
N LYS A 116 -3.75 -4.09 6.89
CA LYS A 116 -3.44 -5.38 7.52
C LYS A 116 -2.66 -5.24 8.84
N ALA A 117 -1.88 -4.18 8.98
CA ALA A 117 -1.08 -3.91 10.17
C ALA A 117 -1.86 -3.22 11.30
N THR A 118 -3.06 -2.68 11.03
CA THR A 118 -3.84 -1.88 11.99
C THR A 118 -3.97 -2.49 13.39
N PRO A 119 -4.36 -3.77 13.57
CA PRO A 119 -4.49 -4.32 14.92
C PRO A 119 -3.17 -4.40 15.67
N GLY A 120 -2.11 -4.88 15.00
CA GLY A 120 -0.78 -5.01 15.59
C GLY A 120 -0.14 -3.67 15.90
N SER A 121 -0.19 -2.73 14.95
CA SER A 121 0.36 -1.39 15.13
C SER A 121 -0.35 -0.61 16.23
N GLY A 122 -1.68 -0.72 16.28
CA GLY A 122 -2.48 -0.09 17.34
C GLY A 122 -2.11 -0.61 18.72
N HIS A 123 -1.95 -1.93 18.88
CA HIS A 123 -1.52 -2.53 20.15
C HIS A 123 -0.13 -2.05 20.56
N VAL A 124 0.84 -2.12 19.66
CA VAL A 124 2.23 -1.70 19.89
C VAL A 124 2.33 -0.21 20.22
N PHE A 125 1.57 0.61 19.50
CA PHE A 125 1.53 2.05 19.71
C PHE A 125 0.90 2.42 21.06
N ALA A 126 -0.23 1.78 21.42
CA ALA A 126 -0.86 1.98 22.72
C ALA A 126 0.07 1.60 23.88
N ALA A 127 0.80 0.49 23.75
CA ALA A 127 1.82 0.10 24.74
C ALA A 127 2.94 1.14 24.86
N THR A 128 3.41 1.68 23.73
CA THR A 128 4.42 2.75 23.71
C THR A 128 3.94 4.00 24.43
N LEU A 129 2.70 4.41 24.20
CA LEU A 129 2.11 5.56 24.91
C LEU A 129 1.97 5.33 26.41
N ALA A 130 1.49 4.16 26.79
CA ALA A 130 1.25 3.83 28.21
C ALA A 130 2.54 3.70 29.02
N GLN A 131 3.62 3.22 28.41
CA GLN A 131 4.91 3.01 29.07
C GLN A 131 5.84 4.22 28.99
N GLY A 132 5.56 5.17 28.10
CA GLY A 132 6.43 6.32 27.82
C GLY A 132 7.71 5.97 27.05
N GLU A 133 7.87 4.70 26.66
CA GLU A 133 9.02 4.23 25.87
C GLU A 133 8.60 3.21 24.81
N ALA A 134 9.40 3.14 23.74
CA ALA A 134 9.13 2.22 22.64
C ALA A 134 9.29 0.77 23.09
N SER A 135 8.28 -0.06 22.86
CA SER A 135 8.34 -1.49 23.04
C SER A 135 9.45 -2.11 22.17
N LYS A 136 9.88 -3.33 22.50
CA LYS A 136 10.92 -4.04 21.72
C LYS A 136 10.56 -4.11 20.21
N LEU A 137 9.28 -4.28 19.89
CA LEU A 137 8.79 -4.35 18.51
C LEU A 137 8.77 -2.98 17.85
N ALA A 138 8.54 -1.90 18.60
CA ALA A 138 8.50 -0.54 18.06
C ALA A 138 9.88 0.09 17.86
N LYS A 139 10.90 -0.34 18.61
CA LYS A 139 12.25 0.26 18.57
C LYS A 139 12.83 0.46 17.16
N PRO A 140 12.79 -0.51 16.25
CA PRO A 140 13.32 -0.32 14.89
C PRO A 140 12.60 0.76 14.09
N PHE A 141 11.32 0.99 14.40
CA PHE A 141 10.45 1.92 13.66
C PHE A 141 10.52 3.36 14.21
N SER A 142 11.54 3.67 14.99
CA SER A 142 11.79 5.02 15.47
C SER A 142 12.02 6.00 14.32
N MET A 143 11.44 7.21 14.40
CA MET A 143 11.71 8.27 13.42
C MET A 143 13.17 8.74 13.44
N PHE A 144 13.88 8.53 14.54
CA PHE A 144 15.29 8.94 14.68
C PHE A 144 16.22 8.17 13.74
N ARG A 145 15.81 7.00 13.22
CA ARG A 145 16.57 6.26 12.19
C ARG A 145 16.87 7.05 10.92
N PHE A 146 16.08 8.09 10.63
CA PHE A 146 16.33 9.01 9.50
C PHE A 146 17.41 10.04 9.81
N TYR A 147 17.74 10.28 11.09
CA TYR A 147 18.80 11.20 11.49
C TYR A 147 20.15 10.51 11.63
N ASP A 148 20.17 9.27 12.09
CA ASP A 148 21.40 8.51 12.30
C ASP A 148 21.75 7.56 11.17
N GLY A 149 20.85 7.43 10.19
CA GLY A 149 21.03 6.56 9.02
C GLY A 149 20.80 5.08 9.29
N SER A 150 20.26 4.67 10.44
CA SER A 150 19.92 3.28 10.77
C SER A 150 18.63 2.82 10.10
N LEU A 151 18.54 3.01 8.76
CA LEU A 151 17.38 2.63 7.97
C LEU A 151 17.13 1.12 8.03
N ILE A 152 15.86 0.75 7.98
CA ILE A 152 15.44 -0.65 7.93
C ILE A 152 15.51 -1.10 6.47
N ASP A 153 16.26 -2.19 6.23
CA ASP A 153 16.33 -2.79 4.91
C ASP A 153 15.31 -3.93 4.84
N GLU A 154 14.11 -3.62 4.37
CA GLU A 154 13.08 -4.61 4.12
C GLU A 154 13.10 -5.08 2.65
N HIS A 155 14.12 -5.83 2.26
CA HIS A 155 14.19 -6.45 0.95
C HIS A 155 12.89 -7.18 0.58
N GLY A 156 12.03 -6.53 -0.18
CA GLY A 156 10.83 -7.10 -0.78
C GLY A 156 9.60 -7.22 0.11
N ALA A 157 9.60 -6.76 1.35
CA ALA A 157 8.43 -6.88 2.24
C ALA A 157 7.28 -5.95 1.84
N ALA A 158 7.55 -4.81 1.24
CA ALA A 158 6.52 -3.87 0.81
C ALA A 158 5.75 -4.31 -0.45
N GLY A 159 6.26 -5.27 -1.23
CA GLY A 159 5.56 -5.82 -2.41
C GLY A 159 5.24 -4.82 -3.53
N VAL A 160 5.58 -3.57 -3.33
CA VAL A 160 5.40 -2.47 -4.27
C VAL A 160 6.79 -1.96 -4.57
N ALA A 161 7.33 -2.40 -5.70
CA ALA A 161 8.59 -1.85 -6.19
C ALA A 161 8.40 -0.34 -6.44
N HIS A 162 9.31 0.41 -5.93
CA HIS A 162 9.46 1.83 -6.24
C HIS A 162 10.02 2.01 -7.63
#